data_219fa0f9086d7280021371e4e70d41f4
#
_entry.id   219fa0f9086d7280021371e4e70d41f4
#
_cell.length_a   1.000
_cell.length_b   1.000
_cell.length_c   1.000
_cell.angle_alpha   90.00
_cell.angle_beta   90.00
_cell.angle_gamma   90.00
#
_symmetry.space_group_name_H-M   'P 1'
#
loop_
_entity.id
_entity.type
_entity.pdbx_description
1 polymer ?
#
loop_
_entity_poly.entity_id
_entity_poly.type
_entity_poly.pdbx_seq_one_letter_code
_entity_poly.pdbx_strand_id
1 'polypeptide(L)'
;AGVYALNSNICRKIIDRTEREMRLPGGILQAISLAESGRWDKKSRSRFAWPWTVTAHGKGRFFPSKAAAIAAVRKLKAEGVRNIDVGCLQVNLKYHPDAFETLEDAFDPATNARYAAALFAKLRRANRSITRAVAHYHSTTRARNRPYTKKVVRLWNEERRRYYAEQRRKKLAAWRAERERRKAARL
;
A
#
# COMPACT_ATOMS: atom_id res chain seq x y z
N ALA A 1 12.83 -20.34 -0.54
CA ALA A 1 12.48 -19.27 -1.50
C ALA A 1 10.96 -18.93 -1.52
N GLY A 2 10.09 -19.79 -0.96
CA GLY A 2 8.63 -19.67 -1.12
C GLY A 2 7.94 -18.57 -0.30
N VAL A 3 8.21 -18.45 0.98
CA VAL A 3 7.44 -17.59 1.91
C VAL A 3 7.71 -16.09 1.69
N TYR A 4 8.94 -15.73 1.35
CA TYR A 4 9.31 -14.34 1.09
C TYR A 4 8.68 -13.78 -0.20
N ALA A 5 8.63 -14.58 -1.26
CA ALA A 5 8.04 -14.19 -2.55
C ALA A 5 6.52 -14.06 -2.46
N LEU A 6 5.87 -14.89 -1.65
CA LEU A 6 4.42 -14.82 -1.41
C LEU A 6 4.04 -13.53 -0.65
N ASN A 7 4.76 -13.19 0.41
CA ASN A 7 4.45 -12.02 1.22
C ASN A 7 4.77 -10.68 0.52
N SER A 8 5.74 -10.64 -0.39
CA SER A 8 6.12 -9.41 -1.11
C SER A 8 5.04 -8.85 -2.03
N ASN A 9 4.09 -9.69 -2.45
CA ASN A 9 3.01 -9.28 -3.37
C ASN A 9 1.63 -9.14 -2.72
N ILE A 10 1.49 -9.50 -1.43
CA ILE A 10 0.20 -9.48 -0.74
C ILE A 10 -0.39 -8.06 -0.74
N CYS A 11 0.35 -7.09 -0.22
CA CYS A 11 -0.12 -5.70 -0.17
C CYS A 11 -0.50 -5.20 -1.57
N ARG A 12 0.36 -5.43 -2.58
CA ARG A 12 0.11 -4.96 -3.94
C ARG A 12 -1.20 -5.48 -4.51
N LYS A 13 -1.42 -6.78 -4.48
CA LYS A 13 -2.64 -7.40 -5.04
C LYS A 13 -3.90 -6.89 -4.36
N ILE A 14 -3.88 -6.81 -3.03
CA ILE A 14 -5.02 -6.35 -2.25
C ILE A 14 -5.30 -4.86 -2.49
N ILE A 15 -4.26 -4.03 -2.51
CA ILE A 15 -4.39 -2.59 -2.72
C ILE A 15 -4.90 -2.28 -4.13
N ASP A 16 -4.38 -2.93 -5.17
CA ASP A 16 -4.86 -2.78 -6.56
C ASP A 16 -6.34 -3.12 -6.67
N ARG A 17 -6.78 -4.17 -6.00
CA ARG A 17 -8.19 -4.56 -5.94
C ARG A 17 -9.03 -3.51 -5.22
N THR A 18 -8.58 -3.07 -4.04
CA THR A 18 -9.28 -2.07 -3.20
C THR A 18 -9.41 -0.74 -3.93
N GLU A 19 -8.36 -0.27 -4.63
CA GLU A 19 -8.42 0.95 -5.45
C GLU A 19 -9.52 0.88 -6.52
N ARG A 20 -9.62 -0.27 -7.23
CA ARG A 20 -10.66 -0.48 -8.25
C ARG A 20 -12.06 -0.51 -7.64
N GLU A 21 -12.26 -1.29 -6.58
CA GLU A 21 -13.56 -1.44 -5.90
C GLU A 21 -14.06 -0.10 -5.35
N MET A 22 -13.18 0.72 -4.81
CA MET A 22 -13.52 2.02 -4.23
C MET A 22 -13.38 3.21 -5.20
N ARG A 23 -13.07 2.95 -6.46
CA ARG A 23 -12.89 3.96 -7.53
C ARG A 23 -11.92 5.07 -7.15
N LEU A 24 -10.83 4.69 -6.53
CA LEU A 24 -9.75 5.62 -6.20
C LEU A 24 -8.84 5.87 -7.41
N PRO A 25 -8.09 6.99 -7.42
CA PRO A 25 -7.08 7.20 -8.45
C PRO A 25 -6.06 6.06 -8.47
N GLY A 26 -5.93 5.40 -9.63
CA GLY A 26 -5.07 4.22 -9.75
C GLY A 26 -3.64 4.49 -9.33
N GLY A 27 -3.11 3.61 -8.49
CA GLY A 27 -1.74 3.64 -7.97
C GLY A 27 -1.52 4.58 -6.78
N ILE A 28 -2.53 5.33 -6.32
CA ILE A 28 -2.35 6.28 -5.20
C ILE A 28 -2.16 5.55 -3.86
N LEU A 29 -2.97 4.54 -3.56
CA LEU A 29 -2.80 3.74 -2.35
C LEU A 29 -1.55 2.87 -2.43
N GLN A 30 -1.17 2.39 -3.61
CA GLN A 30 0.12 1.74 -3.81
C GLN A 30 1.28 2.66 -3.43
N ALA A 31 1.25 3.91 -3.89
CA ALA A 31 2.27 4.89 -3.55
C ALA A 31 2.32 5.19 -2.05
N ILE A 32 1.15 5.33 -1.40
CA ILE A 32 1.05 5.52 0.05
C ILE A 32 1.65 4.29 0.76
N SER A 33 1.25 3.08 0.40
CA SER A 33 1.76 1.86 1.04
C SER A 33 3.27 1.69 0.89
N LEU A 34 3.83 2.02 -0.28
CA LEU A 34 5.28 2.01 -0.51
C LEU A 34 6.01 3.09 0.30
N ALA A 35 5.37 4.24 0.54
CA ALA A 35 5.92 5.28 1.39
C ALA A 35 5.91 4.88 2.86
N GLU A 36 4.86 4.17 3.30
CA GLU A 36 4.61 3.80 4.70
C GLU A 36 5.35 2.52 5.13
N SER A 37 5.13 1.43 4.41
CA SER A 37 5.64 0.09 4.76
C SER A 37 6.59 -0.49 3.71
N GLY A 38 7.09 0.35 2.79
CA GLY A 38 7.95 -0.08 1.69
C GLY A 38 9.30 -0.60 2.15
N ARG A 39 9.56 -1.87 1.86
CA ARG A 39 10.82 -2.55 2.11
C ARG A 39 11.61 -2.68 0.81
N TRP A 40 12.90 -2.33 0.83
CA TRP A 40 13.78 -2.54 -0.31
C TRP A 40 14.24 -3.98 -0.38
N ASP A 41 14.06 -4.60 -1.53
CA ASP A 41 14.61 -5.93 -1.82
C ASP A 41 15.81 -5.81 -2.77
N LYS A 42 16.98 -6.20 -2.29
CA LYS A 42 18.24 -6.14 -3.05
C LYS A 42 18.24 -7.09 -4.26
N LYS A 43 17.58 -8.24 -4.15
CA LYS A 43 17.54 -9.27 -5.20
C LYS A 43 16.73 -8.81 -6.40
N SER A 44 15.52 -8.34 -6.19
CA SER A 44 14.66 -7.83 -7.26
C SER A 44 14.95 -6.37 -7.61
N ARG A 45 15.82 -5.68 -6.85
CA ARG A 45 16.10 -4.24 -6.96
C ARG A 45 14.83 -3.40 -7.02
N SER A 46 13.87 -3.76 -6.18
CA SER A 46 12.56 -3.10 -6.12
C SER A 46 12.11 -2.89 -4.68
N ARG A 47 11.16 -1.99 -4.53
CA ARG A 47 10.51 -1.72 -3.25
C ARG A 47 9.11 -2.33 -3.26
N PHE A 48 8.74 -2.99 -2.18
CA PHE A 48 7.39 -3.52 -1.98
C PHE A 48 6.92 -3.25 -0.55
N ALA A 49 5.62 -3.03 -0.38
CA ALA A 49 5.01 -2.90 0.93
C ALA A 49 5.00 -4.25 1.65
N TRP A 50 5.36 -4.24 2.94
CA TRP A 50 5.43 -5.45 3.74
C TRP A 50 4.23 -5.52 4.70
N PRO A 51 3.40 -6.57 4.64
CA PRO A 51 2.15 -6.63 5.40
C PRO A 51 2.36 -6.70 6.92
N TRP A 52 3.47 -7.29 7.35
CA TRP A 52 3.79 -7.46 8.78
C TRP A 52 4.72 -6.36 9.27
N THR A 53 4.36 -5.10 8.96
CA THR A 53 5.11 -3.90 9.37
C THR A 53 4.46 -3.27 10.58
N VAL A 54 5.28 -2.96 11.58
CA VAL A 54 4.89 -2.23 12.80
C VAL A 54 5.81 -1.05 12.96
N THR A 55 5.27 0.14 13.10
CA THR A 55 6.04 1.36 13.41
C THR A 55 5.65 1.87 14.79
N ALA A 56 6.65 2.04 15.66
CA ALA A 56 6.52 2.67 16.96
C ALA A 56 7.78 3.49 17.27
N HIS A 57 7.65 4.55 18.03
CA HIS A 57 8.76 5.47 18.36
C HIS A 57 9.52 5.97 17.11
N GLY A 58 8.81 6.16 15.99
CA GLY A 58 9.41 6.59 14.73
C GLY A 58 10.27 5.54 14.02
N LYS A 59 10.26 4.28 14.47
CA LYS A 59 11.03 3.17 13.90
C LYS A 59 10.12 2.09 13.34
N GLY A 60 10.17 1.88 12.03
CA GLY A 60 9.49 0.78 11.35
C GLY A 60 10.27 -0.54 11.47
N ARG A 61 9.57 -1.61 11.78
CA ARG A 61 10.11 -2.98 11.90
C ARG A 61 9.30 -3.93 11.02
N PHE A 62 10.00 -4.80 10.32
CA PHE A 62 9.42 -5.82 9.44
C PHE A 62 9.48 -7.17 10.11
N PHE A 63 8.33 -7.75 10.39
CA PHE A 63 8.24 -9.06 11.04
C PHE A 63 8.09 -10.18 10.01
N PRO A 64 8.55 -11.40 10.33
CA PRO A 64 8.50 -12.51 9.37
C PRO A 64 7.09 -13.06 9.14
N SER A 65 6.15 -12.83 10.08
CA SER A 65 4.80 -13.35 10.02
C SER A 65 3.79 -12.41 10.68
N LYS A 66 2.50 -12.62 10.37
CA LYS A 66 1.37 -11.94 11.02
C LYS A 66 1.41 -12.15 12.54
N ALA A 67 1.62 -13.39 12.99
CA ALA A 67 1.68 -13.73 14.41
C ALA A 67 2.81 -12.98 15.14
N ALA A 68 4.00 -12.89 14.54
CA ALA A 68 5.13 -12.15 15.10
C ALA A 68 4.84 -10.65 15.19
N ALA A 69 4.19 -10.06 14.20
CA ALA A 69 3.79 -8.65 14.21
C ALA A 69 2.75 -8.37 15.31
N ILE A 70 1.75 -9.23 15.44
CA ILE A 70 0.73 -9.13 16.51
C ILE A 70 1.37 -9.24 17.89
N ALA A 71 2.27 -10.21 18.10
CA ALA A 71 2.98 -10.36 19.36
C ALA A 71 3.79 -9.11 19.73
N ALA A 72 4.45 -8.49 18.73
CA ALA A 72 5.18 -7.25 18.92
C ALA A 72 4.26 -6.08 19.33
N VAL A 73 3.08 -5.96 18.71
CA VAL A 73 2.10 -4.92 19.08
C VAL A 73 1.56 -5.14 20.48
N ARG A 74 1.24 -6.40 20.85
CA ARG A 74 0.79 -6.73 22.22
C ARG A 74 1.83 -6.34 23.26
N LYS A 75 3.11 -6.63 23.00
CA LYS A 75 4.22 -6.23 23.87
C LYS A 75 4.30 -4.70 24.01
N LEU A 76 4.29 -3.97 22.91
CA LEU A 76 4.30 -2.49 22.92
C LEU A 76 3.12 -1.92 23.72
N LYS A 77 1.92 -2.46 23.54
CA LYS A 77 0.72 -2.03 24.30
C LYS A 77 0.88 -2.31 25.79
N ALA A 78 1.43 -3.46 26.18
CA ALA A 78 1.72 -3.79 27.59
C ALA A 78 2.75 -2.84 28.23
N GLU A 79 3.68 -2.32 27.42
CA GLU A 79 4.65 -1.29 27.81
C GLU A 79 4.05 0.15 27.80
N GLY A 80 2.75 0.29 27.57
CA GLY A 80 2.05 1.57 27.53
C GLY A 80 2.20 2.37 26.22
N VAL A 81 2.82 1.78 25.20
CA VAL A 81 2.96 2.44 23.88
C VAL A 81 1.63 2.38 23.15
N ARG A 82 1.09 3.54 22.80
CA ARG A 82 -0.20 3.68 22.09
C ARG A 82 -0.05 4.11 20.64
N ASN A 83 0.96 4.93 20.33
CA ASN A 83 1.20 5.44 19.00
C ASN A 83 1.91 4.37 18.15
N ILE A 84 1.12 3.49 17.53
CA ILE A 84 1.59 2.33 16.77
C ILE A 84 0.89 2.33 15.41
N ASP A 85 1.68 2.24 14.34
CA ASP A 85 1.18 2.09 12.98
C ASP A 85 1.35 0.64 12.54
N VAL A 86 0.35 0.07 11.85
CA VAL A 86 0.31 -1.35 11.51
C VAL A 86 -0.08 -1.62 10.07
N GLY A 87 0.52 -2.65 9.49
CA GLY A 87 0.13 -3.26 8.23
C GLY A 87 0.60 -2.56 6.97
N CYS A 88 0.03 -2.94 5.84
CA CYS A 88 0.39 -2.45 4.51
C CYS A 88 0.31 -0.92 4.38
N LEU A 89 -0.70 -0.32 4.97
CA LEU A 89 -1.00 1.12 4.88
C LEU A 89 -0.68 1.88 6.16
N GLN A 90 -0.05 1.23 7.16
CA GLN A 90 0.38 1.84 8.42
C GLN A 90 -0.73 2.65 9.09
N VAL A 91 -1.86 1.99 9.32
CA VAL A 91 -2.99 2.60 10.05
C VAL A 91 -2.62 2.75 11.53
N ASN A 92 -2.78 3.96 12.05
CA ASN A 92 -2.40 4.31 13.42
C ASN A 92 -3.47 3.90 14.43
N LEU A 93 -3.10 3.05 15.38
CA LEU A 93 -4.04 2.50 16.37
C LEU A 93 -4.45 3.50 17.46
N LYS A 94 -3.68 4.57 17.67
CA LYS A 94 -4.02 5.64 18.64
C LYS A 94 -5.04 6.61 18.07
N TYR A 95 -4.83 7.03 16.82
CA TYR A 95 -5.70 8.02 16.15
C TYR A 95 -6.94 7.40 15.52
N HIS A 96 -6.91 6.08 15.30
CA HIS A 96 -8.01 5.30 14.75
C HIS A 96 -8.33 4.11 15.67
N PRO A 97 -8.78 4.35 16.92
CA PRO A 97 -8.99 3.29 17.91
C PRO A 97 -10.08 2.30 17.49
N ASP A 98 -11.04 2.76 16.69
CA ASP A 98 -12.20 1.94 16.23
C ASP A 98 -12.01 1.41 14.80
N ALA A 99 -10.79 1.49 14.26
CA ALA A 99 -10.52 1.02 12.90
C ALA A 99 -10.66 -0.49 12.75
N PHE A 100 -10.32 -1.23 13.79
CA PHE A 100 -10.27 -2.69 13.80
C PHE A 100 -10.82 -3.24 15.13
N GLU A 101 -11.57 -4.33 15.06
CA GLU A 101 -12.05 -5.00 16.25
C GLU A 101 -10.93 -5.74 16.99
N THR A 102 -10.02 -6.35 16.22
CA THR A 102 -8.90 -7.15 16.72
C THR A 102 -7.59 -6.76 16.05
N LEU A 103 -6.45 -7.17 16.63
CA LEU A 103 -5.15 -7.05 15.98
C LEU A 103 -5.03 -7.98 14.76
N GLU A 104 -5.71 -9.10 14.78
CA GLU A 104 -5.85 -10.02 13.67
C GLU A 104 -6.44 -9.32 12.44
N ASP A 105 -7.49 -8.50 12.65
CA ASP A 105 -8.13 -7.66 11.61
C ASP A 105 -7.20 -6.53 11.16
N ALA A 106 -6.52 -5.89 12.11
CA ALA A 106 -5.57 -4.80 11.80
C ALA A 106 -4.45 -5.26 10.86
N PHE A 107 -4.00 -6.51 10.99
CA PHE A 107 -3.00 -7.13 10.14
C PHE A 107 -3.59 -7.98 9.01
N ASP A 108 -4.91 -8.10 8.88
CA ASP A 108 -5.50 -8.65 7.66
C ASP A 108 -5.30 -7.65 6.51
N PRO A 109 -4.56 -8.01 5.45
CA PRO A 109 -4.23 -7.05 4.39
C PRO A 109 -5.44 -6.42 3.72
N ALA A 110 -6.54 -7.19 3.54
CA ALA A 110 -7.75 -6.68 2.92
C ALA A 110 -8.50 -5.69 3.85
N THR A 111 -8.59 -6.00 5.13
CA THR A 111 -9.23 -5.16 6.14
C THR A 111 -8.43 -3.87 6.36
N ASN A 112 -7.11 -3.98 6.47
CA ASN A 112 -6.20 -2.84 6.58
C ASN A 112 -6.30 -1.91 5.36
N ALA A 113 -6.25 -2.46 4.15
CA ALA A 113 -6.35 -1.69 2.90
C ALA A 113 -7.71 -1.01 2.75
N ARG A 114 -8.80 -1.68 3.12
CA ARG A 114 -10.16 -1.14 3.04
C ARG A 114 -10.37 0.04 3.97
N TYR A 115 -9.90 -0.07 5.20
CA TYR A 115 -9.94 1.05 6.14
C TYR A 115 -9.13 2.26 5.64
N ALA A 116 -7.90 2.03 5.21
CA ALA A 116 -7.04 3.08 4.68
C ALA A 116 -7.62 3.75 3.43
N ALA A 117 -8.24 2.97 2.55
CA ALA A 117 -8.94 3.48 1.36
C ALA A 117 -10.13 4.37 1.72
N ALA A 118 -10.94 3.97 2.70
CA ALA A 118 -12.05 4.77 3.21
C ALA A 118 -11.56 6.07 3.85
N LEU A 119 -10.50 6.00 4.65
CA LEU A 119 -9.85 7.19 5.23
C LEU A 119 -9.34 8.14 4.14
N PHE A 120 -8.64 7.63 3.15
CA PHE A 120 -8.15 8.44 2.03
C PHE A 120 -9.30 9.08 1.24
N ALA A 121 -10.35 8.33 0.96
CA ALA A 121 -11.54 8.84 0.28
C ALA A 121 -12.21 9.97 1.06
N LYS A 122 -12.33 9.83 2.38
CA LYS A 122 -12.83 10.89 3.28
C LYS A 122 -11.95 12.14 3.22
N LEU A 123 -10.63 11.98 3.33
CA LEU A 123 -9.67 13.08 3.24
C LEU A 123 -9.72 13.79 1.88
N ARG A 124 -9.86 13.02 0.80
CA ARG A 124 -9.99 13.58 -0.56
C ARG A 124 -11.26 14.43 -0.71
N ARG A 125 -12.39 13.96 -0.20
CA ARG A 125 -13.64 14.75 -0.21
C ARG A 125 -13.51 16.03 0.60
N ALA A 126 -12.97 15.94 1.80
CA ALA A 126 -12.80 17.09 2.70
C ALA A 126 -11.86 18.16 2.13
N ASN A 127 -10.77 17.73 1.50
CA ASN A 127 -9.73 18.64 1.01
C ASN A 127 -9.90 19.04 -0.46
N ARG A 128 -10.78 18.39 -1.22
CA ARG A 128 -10.98 18.58 -2.68
C ARG A 128 -9.69 18.50 -3.50
N SER A 129 -8.67 17.82 -2.99
CA SER A 129 -7.34 17.71 -3.59
C SER A 129 -6.70 16.39 -3.20
N ILE A 130 -6.20 15.64 -4.18
CA ILE A 130 -5.45 14.40 -3.96
C ILE A 130 -4.18 14.67 -3.16
N THR A 131 -3.44 15.71 -3.53
CA THR A 131 -2.18 16.08 -2.86
C THR A 131 -2.39 16.46 -1.40
N ARG A 132 -3.46 17.21 -1.09
CA ARG A 132 -3.82 17.54 0.30
C ARG A 132 -4.30 16.32 1.07
N ALA A 133 -5.06 15.42 0.43
CA ALA A 133 -5.47 14.16 1.04
C ALA A 133 -4.27 13.29 1.41
N VAL A 134 -3.29 13.17 0.51
CA VAL A 134 -2.01 12.51 0.77
C VAL A 134 -1.28 13.15 1.95
N ALA A 135 -1.18 14.47 1.97
CA ALA A 135 -0.55 15.21 3.05
C ALA A 135 -1.19 14.88 4.41
N HIS A 136 -2.52 14.98 4.47
CA HIS A 136 -3.30 14.78 5.70
C HIS A 136 -3.41 13.31 6.11
N TYR A 137 -3.20 12.38 5.19
CA TYR A 137 -3.09 10.96 5.53
C TYR A 137 -1.97 10.71 6.53
N HIS A 138 -0.84 11.39 6.34
CA HIS A 138 0.32 11.26 7.21
C HIS A 138 0.27 12.19 8.43
N SER A 139 -0.03 13.47 8.20
CA SER A 139 -0.07 14.48 9.27
C SER A 139 -0.72 15.77 8.78
N THR A 140 -1.42 16.47 9.66
CA THR A 140 -1.88 17.83 9.39
C THR A 140 -0.76 18.87 9.54
N THR A 141 0.35 18.52 10.18
CA THR A 141 1.49 19.43 10.39
C THR A 141 2.31 19.56 9.11
N ARG A 142 2.41 20.80 8.58
CA ARG A 142 3.06 21.08 7.30
C ARG A 142 4.53 20.64 7.22
N ALA A 143 5.28 20.80 8.30
CA ALA A 143 6.68 20.37 8.36
C ALA A 143 6.84 18.84 8.16
N ARG A 144 5.89 18.04 8.65
CA ARG A 144 5.89 16.58 8.52
C ARG A 144 5.30 16.10 7.20
N ASN A 145 4.19 16.69 6.75
CA ASN A 145 3.47 16.20 5.59
C ASN A 145 4.12 16.60 4.26
N ARG A 146 4.87 17.71 4.18
CA ARG A 146 5.48 18.19 2.94
C ARG A 146 6.51 17.23 2.35
N PRO A 147 7.52 16.72 3.10
CA PRO A 147 8.47 15.74 2.57
C PRO A 147 7.77 14.39 2.25
N TYR A 148 6.82 13.99 3.07
CA TYR A 148 5.99 12.81 2.82
C TYR A 148 5.22 12.91 1.50
N THR A 149 4.51 14.04 1.29
CA THR A 149 3.76 14.27 0.06
C THR A 149 4.65 14.20 -1.18
N LYS A 150 5.84 14.81 -1.14
CA LYS A 150 6.82 14.71 -2.24
C LYS A 150 7.20 13.26 -2.54
N LYS A 151 7.45 12.47 -1.49
CA LYS A 151 7.78 11.05 -1.62
C LYS A 151 6.63 10.27 -2.26
N VAL A 152 5.39 10.44 -1.78
CA VAL A 152 4.22 9.74 -2.31
C VAL A 152 3.94 10.16 -3.75
N VAL A 153 4.00 11.44 -4.10
CA VAL A 153 3.77 11.91 -5.47
C VAL A 153 4.80 11.32 -6.44
N ARG A 154 6.07 11.24 -6.05
CA ARG A 154 7.11 10.58 -6.85
C ARG A 154 6.79 9.11 -7.06
N LEU A 155 6.46 8.37 -6.01
CA LEU A 155 6.08 6.96 -6.07
C LEU A 155 4.81 6.75 -6.92
N TRP A 156 3.83 7.64 -6.80
CA TRP A 156 2.61 7.58 -7.59
C TRP A 156 2.88 7.78 -9.10
N ASN A 157 3.75 8.71 -9.45
CA ASN A 157 4.18 8.88 -10.84
C ASN A 157 4.92 7.65 -11.38
N GLU A 158 5.73 6.98 -10.55
CA GLU A 158 6.38 5.72 -10.90
C GLU A 158 5.36 4.60 -11.13
N GLU A 159 4.37 4.45 -10.24
CA GLU A 159 3.29 3.46 -10.36
C GLU A 159 2.43 3.71 -11.62
N ARG A 160 2.10 4.94 -11.93
CA ARG A 160 1.35 5.30 -13.15
C ARG A 160 2.14 4.94 -14.41
N ARG A 161 3.42 5.27 -14.48
CA ARG A 161 4.28 4.89 -15.62
C ARG A 161 4.33 3.38 -15.80
N ARG A 162 4.49 2.63 -14.73
CA ARG A 162 4.49 1.17 -14.72
C ARG A 162 3.16 0.61 -15.23
N TYR A 163 2.05 1.11 -14.73
CA TYR A 163 0.71 0.71 -15.17
C TYR A 163 0.51 0.93 -16.67
N TYR A 164 0.81 2.11 -17.17
CA TYR A 164 0.66 2.41 -18.60
C TYR A 164 1.62 1.60 -19.49
N ALA A 165 2.83 1.34 -19.04
CA ALA A 165 3.78 0.47 -19.74
C ALA A 165 3.24 -0.96 -19.84
N GLU A 166 2.66 -1.49 -18.77
CA GLU A 166 2.03 -2.82 -18.76
C GLU A 166 0.81 -2.88 -19.69
N GLN A 167 -0.05 -1.86 -19.66
CA GLN A 167 -1.21 -1.80 -20.57
C GLN A 167 -0.79 -1.77 -22.03
N ARG A 168 0.22 -0.97 -22.38
CA ARG A 168 0.79 -0.95 -23.74
C ARG A 168 1.33 -2.31 -24.16
N ARG A 169 2.06 -2.98 -23.28
CA ARG A 169 2.60 -4.33 -23.53
C ARG A 169 1.48 -5.34 -23.79
N LYS A 170 0.42 -5.33 -22.98
CA LYS A 170 -0.74 -6.20 -23.14
C LYS A 170 -1.45 -5.95 -24.47
N LYS A 171 -1.68 -4.68 -24.84
CA LYS A 171 -2.29 -4.31 -26.14
C LYS A 171 -1.44 -4.78 -27.33
N LEU A 172 -0.13 -4.60 -27.26
CA LEU A 172 0.78 -5.03 -28.32
C LEU A 172 0.81 -6.56 -28.46
N ALA A 173 0.81 -7.29 -27.34
CA ALA A 173 0.76 -8.74 -27.35
C ALA A 173 -0.57 -9.26 -27.95
N ALA A 174 -1.70 -8.67 -27.58
CA ALA A 174 -3.00 -9.00 -28.14
C ALA A 174 -3.07 -8.74 -29.66
N TRP A 175 -2.55 -7.57 -30.10
CA TRP A 175 -2.49 -7.24 -31.54
C TRP A 175 -1.61 -8.22 -32.33
N ARG A 176 -0.44 -8.60 -31.78
CA ARG A 176 0.45 -9.59 -32.43
C ARG A 176 -0.25 -10.96 -32.54
N ALA A 177 -0.91 -11.42 -31.48
CA ALA A 177 -1.63 -12.68 -31.48
C ALA A 177 -2.77 -12.69 -32.51
N GLU A 178 -3.54 -11.60 -32.61
CA GLU A 178 -4.60 -11.45 -33.61
C GLU A 178 -4.05 -11.43 -35.04
N ARG A 179 -2.95 -10.75 -35.27
CA ARG A 179 -2.27 -10.73 -36.57
C ARG A 179 -1.81 -12.12 -37.00
N GLU A 180 -1.27 -12.93 -36.10
CA GLU A 180 -0.85 -14.31 -36.41
C GLU A 180 -2.06 -15.21 -36.67
N ARG A 181 -3.16 -15.06 -35.92
CA ARG A 181 -4.41 -15.77 -36.21
C ARG A 181 -4.93 -15.48 -37.63
N ARG A 182 -4.94 -14.20 -38.02
CA ARG A 182 -5.39 -13.79 -39.37
C ARG A 182 -4.49 -14.31 -40.48
N LYS A 183 -3.18 -14.42 -40.25
CA LYS A 183 -2.26 -15.02 -41.21
C LYS A 183 -2.56 -16.53 -41.37
N ALA A 184 -2.71 -17.26 -40.25
CA ALA A 184 -3.01 -18.66 -40.24
C ALA A 184 -4.35 -19.02 -40.94
N ALA A 185 -5.35 -18.15 -40.80
CA ALA A 185 -6.67 -18.33 -41.45
C ALA A 185 -6.68 -18.04 -42.96
N ARG A 186 -5.59 -17.52 -43.55
CA ARG A 186 -5.46 -17.25 -44.99
C ARG A 186 -4.66 -18.32 -45.75
N LEU A 187 -4.13 -19.32 -45.02
CA LEU A 187 -3.46 -20.50 -45.57
C LEU A 187 -4.41 -21.69 -45.65
#